data_53f42e95b8046430b0ba92b1c7012efc
#
_entry.id   53f42e95b8046430b0ba92b1c7012efc
#
_cell.length_a   1.000
_cell.length_b   1.000
_cell.length_c   1.000
_cell.angle_alpha   90.00
_cell.angle_beta   90.00
_cell.angle_gamma   90.00
#
_symmetry.space_group_name_H-M   'P 1'
#
loop_
_entity.id
_entity.type
_entity.pdbx_description
1 polymer ?
#
loop_
_entity_poly.entity_id
_entity_poly.type
_entity_poly.pdbx_seq_one_letter_code
_entity_poly.pdbx_strand_id
1 'polypeptide(L)'
;MNANGEKLKNACKAALLAFQKLGNSEFDDIRSKLEFVIGSYEFDKNPVGLYEFGEKALKALNDVKKKNPKKISKKIISDLETSLKS
;
A
#
# COMPACT_ATOMS: atom_id res chain seq x y z
N MET A 1 -7.45 -20.88 -1.32
CA MET A 1 -7.38 -19.53 -1.90
C MET A 1 -7.50 -18.49 -0.81
N ASN A 2 -6.64 -17.50 -0.83
CA ASN A 2 -6.61 -16.49 0.23
C ASN A 2 -7.21 -15.17 -0.27
N ALA A 3 -8.51 -14.97 0.01
CA ALA A 3 -9.22 -13.75 -0.40
C ALA A 3 -8.63 -12.50 0.25
N ASN A 4 -8.12 -12.63 1.47
CA ASN A 4 -7.50 -11.50 2.18
C ASN A 4 -6.21 -11.05 1.50
N GLY A 5 -5.46 -12.00 0.95
CA GLY A 5 -4.25 -11.69 0.20
C GLY A 5 -4.55 -10.86 -1.05
N GLU A 6 -5.61 -11.21 -1.77
CA GLU A 6 -6.01 -10.47 -2.96
C GLU A 6 -6.47 -9.06 -2.62
N LYS A 7 -7.24 -8.90 -1.56
CA LYS A 7 -7.67 -7.58 -1.10
C LYS A 7 -6.48 -6.72 -0.71
N LEU A 8 -5.54 -7.31 0.02
CA LEU A 8 -4.35 -6.60 0.45
C LEU A 8 -3.48 -6.22 -0.75
N LYS A 9 -3.33 -7.12 -1.72
CA LYS A 9 -2.60 -6.82 -2.95
C LYS A 9 -3.21 -5.61 -3.65
N ASN A 10 -4.52 -5.60 -3.81
CA ASN A 10 -5.22 -4.50 -4.47
C ASN A 10 -5.07 -3.19 -3.70
N ALA A 11 -5.15 -3.25 -2.38
CA ALA A 11 -4.94 -2.07 -1.53
C ALA A 11 -3.51 -1.54 -1.66
N CYS A 12 -2.53 -2.43 -1.71
CA CYS A 12 -1.13 -2.04 -1.92
C CYS A 12 -0.92 -1.41 -3.29
N LYS A 13 -1.59 -1.92 -4.33
CA LYS A 13 -1.53 -1.32 -5.66
C LYS A 13 -2.09 0.10 -5.66
N ALA A 14 -3.21 0.31 -4.97
CA ALA A 14 -3.80 1.64 -4.86
C ALA A 14 -2.86 2.59 -4.13
N ALA A 15 -2.22 2.13 -3.07
CA ALA A 15 -1.23 2.91 -2.33
C ALA A 15 -0.04 3.28 -3.23
N LEU A 16 0.44 2.32 -4.00
CA LEU A 16 1.53 2.54 -4.94
C LEU A 16 1.19 3.64 -5.94
N LEU A 17 -0.01 3.59 -6.52
CA LEU A 17 -0.47 4.61 -7.44
C LEU A 17 -0.56 5.98 -6.77
N ALA A 18 -1.01 6.02 -5.52
CA ALA A 18 -1.07 7.27 -4.77
C ALA A 18 0.32 7.89 -4.60
N PHE A 19 1.32 7.07 -4.25
CA PHE A 19 2.70 7.56 -4.12
C PHE A 19 3.26 8.03 -5.46
N GLN A 20 2.92 7.35 -6.56
CA GLN A 20 3.34 7.75 -7.89
C GLN A 20 2.78 9.13 -8.26
N LYS A 21 1.52 9.37 -7.92
CA LYS A 21 0.87 10.66 -8.17
C LYS A 21 1.48 11.79 -7.36
N LEU A 22 1.91 11.49 -6.13
CA LEU A 22 2.56 12.48 -5.28
C LEU A 22 3.91 12.91 -5.85
N GLY A 23 4.63 11.97 -6.45
CA GLY A 23 5.89 12.28 -7.14
C GLY A 23 7.04 12.69 -6.23
N ASN A 24 6.89 12.57 -4.92
CA ASN A 24 7.95 12.93 -3.97
C ASN A 24 9.00 11.86 -3.89
N SER A 25 10.27 12.24 -3.99
CA SER A 25 11.38 11.29 -3.94
C SER A 25 11.48 10.57 -2.60
N GLU A 26 10.97 11.15 -1.53
CA GLU A 26 10.97 10.50 -0.21
C GLU A 26 10.18 9.19 -0.20
N PHE A 27 9.29 9.00 -1.19
CA PHE A 27 8.49 7.77 -1.30
C PHE A 27 9.06 6.76 -2.28
N ASP A 28 10.20 7.06 -2.91
CA ASP A 28 10.81 6.15 -3.90
C ASP A 28 11.09 4.77 -3.31
N ASP A 29 11.62 4.73 -2.09
CA ASP A 29 11.94 3.48 -1.43
C ASP A 29 10.69 2.64 -1.18
N ILE A 30 9.65 3.24 -0.60
CA ILE A 30 8.41 2.50 -0.33
C ILE A 30 7.72 2.06 -1.63
N ARG A 31 7.78 2.87 -2.69
CA ARG A 31 7.25 2.48 -3.98
C ARG A 31 7.95 1.26 -4.54
N SER A 32 9.28 1.25 -4.51
CA SER A 32 10.05 0.10 -4.98
C SER A 32 9.73 -1.15 -4.19
N LYS A 33 9.61 -1.02 -2.88
CA LYS A 33 9.28 -2.15 -2.01
C LYS A 33 7.88 -2.67 -2.29
N LEU A 34 6.91 -1.78 -2.48
CA LEU A 34 5.55 -2.18 -2.81
C LEU A 34 5.50 -2.92 -4.14
N GLU A 35 6.17 -2.40 -5.15
CA GLU A 35 6.24 -3.08 -6.45
C GLU A 35 6.82 -4.47 -6.32
N PHE A 36 7.90 -4.60 -5.55
CA PHE A 36 8.56 -5.88 -5.33
C PHE A 36 7.63 -6.88 -4.65
N VAL A 37 6.97 -6.48 -3.55
CA VAL A 37 6.15 -7.41 -2.80
C VAL A 37 4.86 -7.77 -3.53
N ILE A 38 4.32 -6.86 -4.32
CA ILE A 38 3.16 -7.15 -5.15
C ILE A 38 3.52 -8.21 -6.21
N GLY A 39 4.65 -8.04 -6.88
CA GLY A 39 5.12 -9.00 -7.87
C GLY A 39 5.43 -10.35 -7.25
N SER A 40 6.08 -10.35 -6.09
CA SER A 40 6.39 -11.58 -5.37
C SER A 40 5.12 -12.33 -4.97
N TYR A 41 4.11 -11.60 -4.49
CA TYR A 41 2.83 -12.20 -4.14
C TYR A 41 2.16 -12.83 -5.37
N GLU A 42 2.19 -12.16 -6.51
CA GLU A 42 1.58 -12.69 -7.73
C GLU A 42 2.27 -13.97 -8.18
N PHE A 43 3.55 -14.10 -7.87
CA PHE A 43 4.34 -15.28 -8.22
C PHE A 43 4.05 -16.47 -7.29
N ASP A 44 4.15 -16.28 -5.98
CA ASP A 44 4.08 -17.39 -5.01
C ASP A 44 2.88 -17.35 -4.07
N LYS A 45 2.06 -16.30 -4.15
CA LYS A 45 0.86 -16.11 -3.31
C LYS A 45 1.15 -16.03 -1.82
N ASN A 46 2.38 -15.65 -1.46
CA ASN A 46 2.76 -15.46 -0.06
C ASN A 46 2.56 -13.99 0.33
N PRO A 47 1.60 -13.67 1.21
CA PRO A 47 1.25 -12.28 1.51
C PRO A 47 2.12 -11.61 2.59
N VAL A 48 3.13 -12.29 3.09
CA VAL A 48 3.96 -11.77 4.20
C VAL A 48 4.52 -10.39 3.88
N GLY A 49 5.12 -10.24 2.69
CA GLY A 49 5.68 -8.96 2.27
C GLY A 49 4.62 -7.88 2.13
N LEU A 50 3.43 -8.26 1.67
CA LEU A 50 2.32 -7.31 1.55
C LEU A 50 1.90 -6.76 2.92
N TYR A 51 1.85 -7.61 3.95
CA TYR A 51 1.53 -7.15 5.30
C TYR A 51 2.62 -6.20 5.82
N GLU A 52 3.88 -6.58 5.66
CA GLU A 52 4.99 -5.79 6.15
C GLU A 52 5.04 -4.40 5.51
N PHE A 53 5.08 -4.35 4.19
CA PHE A 53 5.21 -3.07 3.49
C PHE A 53 3.88 -2.34 3.37
N GLY A 54 2.76 -3.05 3.47
CA GLY A 54 1.45 -2.42 3.55
C GLY A 54 1.32 -1.57 4.80
N GLU A 55 1.81 -2.05 5.94
CA GLU A 55 1.81 -1.27 7.17
C GLU A 55 2.66 0.00 7.04
N LYS A 56 3.84 -0.13 6.43
CA LYS A 56 4.71 1.03 6.20
C LYS A 56 4.04 2.04 5.27
N ALA A 57 3.39 1.54 4.21
CA ALA A 57 2.66 2.39 3.28
C ALA A 57 1.51 3.10 3.99
N LEU A 58 0.80 2.41 4.87
CA LEU A 58 -0.31 3.00 5.61
C LEU A 58 0.18 4.17 6.48
N LYS A 59 1.29 3.99 7.18
CA LYS A 59 1.87 5.06 7.99
C LYS A 59 2.24 6.26 7.13
N ALA A 60 2.88 6.03 5.99
CA ALA A 60 3.27 7.10 5.08
C ALA A 60 2.05 7.84 4.53
N LEU A 61 1.00 7.10 4.15
CA LEU A 61 -0.23 7.70 3.65
C LEU A 61 -0.93 8.53 4.72
N ASN A 62 -0.95 8.07 5.96
CA ASN A 62 -1.54 8.82 7.07
C ASN A 62 -0.77 10.13 7.30
N ASP A 63 0.56 10.09 7.22
CA ASP A 63 1.37 11.31 7.34
C ASP A 63 1.06 12.30 6.25
N VAL A 64 0.97 11.84 5.00
CA VAL A 64 0.65 12.73 3.88
C VAL A 64 -0.74 13.31 4.05
N LYS A 65 -1.71 12.49 4.45
CA LYS A 65 -3.09 12.97 4.64
C LYS A 65 -3.17 14.00 5.74
N LYS A 66 -2.38 13.84 6.80
CA LYS A 66 -2.33 14.78 7.91
C LYS A 66 -1.82 16.14 7.45
N LYS A 67 -0.82 16.16 6.57
CA LYS A 67 -0.22 17.39 6.05
C LYS A 67 -1.02 17.98 4.89
N ASN A 68 -1.55 17.12 4.03
CA ASN A 68 -2.27 17.52 2.82
C ASN A 68 -3.49 16.61 2.60
N PRO A 69 -4.59 16.84 3.36
CA PRO A 69 -5.74 15.94 3.32
C PRO A 69 -6.35 15.73 1.93
N LYS A 70 -6.20 16.70 1.04
CA LYS A 70 -6.78 16.61 -0.30
C LYS A 70 -5.97 15.74 -1.25
N LYS A 71 -4.71 15.47 -0.94
CA LYS A 71 -3.83 14.69 -1.81
C LYS A 71 -4.03 13.19 -1.71
N ILE A 72 -4.58 12.72 -0.59
CA ILE A 72 -4.79 11.30 -0.34
C ILE A 72 -6.26 11.02 -0.09
N SER A 73 -6.80 10.05 -0.81
CA SER A 73 -8.19 9.62 -0.62
C SER A 73 -8.33 8.87 0.71
N LYS A 74 -9.35 9.22 1.47
CA LYS A 74 -9.69 8.50 2.69
C LYS A 74 -9.97 7.03 2.39
N LYS A 75 -10.54 6.75 1.22
CA LYS A 75 -10.84 5.38 0.82
C LYS A 75 -9.60 4.52 0.70
N ILE A 76 -8.52 5.04 0.14
CA ILE A 76 -7.26 4.29 -0.01
C ILE A 76 -6.74 3.87 1.37
N ILE A 77 -6.74 4.78 2.31
CA ILE A 77 -6.28 4.52 3.68
C ILE A 77 -7.20 3.48 4.36
N SER A 78 -8.50 3.67 4.24
CA SER A 78 -9.49 2.77 4.84
C SER A 78 -9.38 1.35 4.27
N ASP A 79 -9.24 1.23 2.95
CA ASP A 79 -9.12 -0.07 2.30
C ASP A 79 -7.84 -0.78 2.73
N LEU A 80 -6.73 -0.06 2.80
CA LEU A 80 -5.46 -0.65 3.22
C LEU A 80 -5.51 -1.08 4.68
N GLU A 81 -6.05 -0.23 5.54
CA GLU A 81 -6.19 -0.53 6.96
C GLU A 81 -7.06 -1.78 7.17
N THR A 82 -8.21 -1.83 6.51
CA THR A 82 -9.12 -2.97 6.61
C THR A 82 -8.44 -4.25 6.12
N SER A 83 -7.73 -4.17 5.00
CA SER A 83 -7.05 -5.34 4.44
C SER A 83 -5.95 -5.86 5.35
N LEU A 84 -5.23 -4.96 6.01
CA LEU A 84 -4.17 -5.36 6.95
C LEU A 84 -4.73 -6.03 8.20
N LYS A 85 -5.95 -5.70 8.60
CA LYS A 85 -6.58 -6.29 9.78
C LYS A 85 -7.29 -7.62 9.50
N SER A 86 -7.49 -7.96 8.25
CA SER A 86 -8.21 -9.18 7.85
C SER A 86 -7.42 -10.46 8.06
#